data_1ddb8e095fc03f69c12fed59713193df
#
_entry.id   1ddb8e095fc03f69c12fed59713193df
#
_cell.length_a   1.000
_cell.length_b   1.000
_cell.length_c   1.000
_cell.angle_alpha   90.00
_cell.angle_beta   90.00
_cell.angle_gamma   90.00
#
_symmetry.space_group_name_H-M   'P 1'
#
loop_
_entity.id
_entity.type
_entity.pdbx_description
1 polymer ?
#
loop_
_entity_poly.entity_id
_entity_poly.type
_entity_poly.pdbx_seq_one_letter_code
_entity_poly.pdbx_strand_id
1 'polypeptide(L)'
;MRTISLAKALLSLHLALLIPSAHADSLHDLQQALKKFEQSTPFSAQVTASVKNHSTEGDDQNVKEGHAQFAVEQNLAGLHIRYSPELLSNIDKEIETKKQNPQAPTPATEAMNRFNYSEISILLNPVRDIEDDLRKAQLVKEESVSYKGKPARLLHLQIPLEKLSEEERKNLKKYRTDLQIWIDESGTPLASRSIGKGSGRFALVIGFEFHFDVEKTYLTQGNRLLVAELSSTSGSSGAGMDTNEAITASLTLLN
;
A
#
# COMPACT_ATOMS: atom_id res chain seq x y z
N MET A 1 20.60 85.09 4.96
CA MET A 1 19.95 84.18 4.02
C MET A 1 20.40 82.77 4.37
N ARG A 2 19.56 81.95 4.98
CA ARG A 2 19.84 80.55 5.38
C ARG A 2 18.80 79.66 4.72
N THR A 3 19.26 78.82 3.83
CA THR A 3 18.45 77.80 3.16
C THR A 3 18.37 76.54 4.00
N ILE A 4 17.16 76.12 4.40
CA ILE A 4 16.88 74.91 5.14
C ILE A 4 16.58 73.83 4.11
N SER A 5 17.40 72.74 4.14
CA SER A 5 17.22 71.55 3.32
C SER A 5 16.33 70.56 4.07
N LEU A 6 15.18 70.23 3.47
CA LEU A 6 14.25 69.18 3.98
C LEU A 6 14.72 67.82 3.49
N ALA A 7 15.20 66.98 4.39
CA ALA A 7 15.44 65.56 4.16
C ALA A 7 14.12 64.80 4.24
N LYS A 8 13.66 64.23 3.09
CA LYS A 8 12.53 63.31 3.05
C LYS A 8 12.97 61.91 3.50
N ALA A 9 12.57 61.49 4.68
CA ALA A 9 12.70 60.09 5.13
C ALA A 9 11.63 59.24 4.46
N LEU A 10 12.01 58.36 3.54
CA LEU A 10 11.15 57.29 3.00
C LEU A 10 11.11 56.15 3.99
N LEU A 11 10.00 56.01 4.69
CA LEU A 11 9.68 54.86 5.54
C LEU A 11 9.16 53.72 4.66
N SER A 12 10.03 52.77 4.29
CA SER A 12 9.65 51.56 3.58
C SER A 12 8.98 50.59 4.54
N LEU A 13 7.64 50.52 4.44
CA LEU A 13 6.81 49.55 5.17
C LEU A 13 6.97 48.19 4.51
N HIS A 14 7.83 47.30 5.07
CA HIS A 14 7.91 45.90 4.69
C HIS A 14 6.68 45.18 5.24
N LEU A 15 5.67 44.98 4.37
CA LEU A 15 4.54 44.11 4.65
C LEU A 15 5.04 42.66 4.56
N ALA A 16 5.47 42.08 5.69
CA ALA A 16 5.73 40.64 5.80
C ALA A 16 4.40 39.91 5.60
N LEU A 17 4.17 39.35 4.44
CA LEU A 17 3.13 38.37 4.20
C LEU A 17 3.39 37.15 5.11
N LEU A 18 2.71 37.12 6.23
CA LEU A 18 2.57 35.89 7.04
C LEU A 18 1.76 34.92 6.18
N ILE A 19 2.43 34.04 5.43
CA ILE A 19 1.82 32.87 4.83
C ILE A 19 1.45 31.96 6.01
N PRO A 20 0.15 31.75 6.31
CA PRO A 20 -0.22 30.81 7.34
C PRO A 20 0.32 29.45 6.94
N SER A 21 1.07 28.85 7.85
CA SER A 21 1.60 27.48 7.68
C SER A 21 0.39 26.53 7.60
N ALA A 22 0.03 26.11 6.40
CA ALA A 22 -1.09 25.18 6.13
C ALA A 22 -0.76 23.73 6.57
N HIS A 23 -0.02 23.56 7.69
CA HIS A 23 0.52 22.25 8.09
C HIS A 23 -0.46 21.39 8.91
N ALA A 24 -1.62 21.92 9.32
CA ALA A 24 -2.58 21.17 10.14
C ALA A 24 -3.70 20.50 9.31
N ASP A 25 -3.75 20.74 8.02
CA ASP A 25 -4.96 20.49 7.23
C ASP A 25 -4.90 19.20 6.37
N SER A 26 -3.71 18.78 5.93
CA SER A 26 -3.61 17.68 4.96
C SER A 26 -4.02 16.32 5.49
N LEU A 27 -3.74 16.01 6.75
CA LEU A 27 -4.24 14.77 7.37
C LEU A 27 -5.75 14.81 7.52
N HIS A 28 -6.30 15.97 7.88
CA HIS A 28 -7.73 16.17 7.94
C HIS A 28 -8.38 16.09 6.56
N ASP A 29 -7.78 16.72 5.54
CA ASP A 29 -8.25 16.65 4.16
C ASP A 29 -8.29 15.21 3.65
N LEU A 30 -7.24 14.42 3.90
CA LEU A 30 -7.20 13.01 3.58
C LEU A 30 -8.36 12.26 4.27
N GLN A 31 -8.53 12.45 5.57
CA GLN A 31 -9.63 11.81 6.32
C GLN A 31 -11.02 12.21 5.80
N GLN A 32 -11.21 13.46 5.41
CA GLN A 32 -12.47 13.91 4.82
C GLN A 32 -12.68 13.36 3.40
N ALA A 33 -11.61 13.25 2.61
CA ALA A 33 -11.68 12.66 1.28
C ALA A 33 -12.03 11.16 1.35
N LEU A 34 -11.42 10.41 2.29
CA LEU A 34 -11.72 8.98 2.48
C LEU A 34 -13.20 8.74 2.81
N LYS A 35 -13.83 9.61 3.62
CA LYS A 35 -15.26 9.51 3.97
C LYS A 35 -16.21 9.66 2.77
N LYS A 36 -15.76 10.28 1.67
CA LYS A 36 -16.56 10.43 0.44
C LYS A 36 -16.61 9.15 -0.39
N PHE A 37 -15.71 8.20 -0.12
CA PHE A 37 -15.66 6.93 -0.82
C PHE A 37 -16.59 5.90 -0.16
N GLU A 38 -17.86 5.92 -0.53
CA GLU A 38 -18.88 4.98 -0.04
C GLU A 38 -18.74 3.57 -0.62
N GLN A 39 -17.82 3.38 -1.59
CA GLN A 39 -17.54 2.10 -2.25
C GLN A 39 -18.76 1.44 -2.91
N SER A 40 -19.78 2.24 -3.26
CA SER A 40 -21.08 1.77 -3.79
C SER A 40 -21.14 1.72 -5.32
N THR A 41 -20.32 2.51 -6.04
CA THR A 41 -20.32 2.54 -7.51
C THR A 41 -20.02 1.16 -8.07
N PRO A 42 -20.90 0.56 -8.91
CA PRO A 42 -20.59 -0.67 -9.61
C PRO A 42 -19.37 -0.50 -10.54
N PHE A 43 -18.58 -1.55 -10.69
CA PHE A 43 -17.46 -1.57 -11.63
C PHE A 43 -17.17 -2.99 -12.09
N SER A 44 -16.46 -3.08 -13.22
CA SER A 44 -15.85 -4.31 -13.71
C SER A 44 -14.39 -4.04 -14.04
N ALA A 45 -13.51 -4.95 -13.69
CA ALA A 45 -12.08 -4.79 -13.91
C ALA A 45 -11.40 -6.13 -14.19
N GLN A 46 -10.26 -6.05 -14.86
CA GLN A 46 -9.30 -7.14 -15.00
C GLN A 46 -8.20 -6.95 -13.97
N VAL A 47 -7.88 -8.01 -13.24
CA VAL A 47 -6.72 -8.07 -12.35
C VAL A 47 -5.67 -8.96 -12.98
N THR A 48 -4.44 -8.46 -13.09
CA THR A 48 -3.24 -9.23 -13.42
C THR A 48 -2.36 -9.28 -12.20
N ALA A 49 -1.97 -10.48 -11.79
CA ALA A 49 -1.26 -10.72 -10.55
C ALA A 49 -0.05 -11.61 -10.77
N SER A 50 1.05 -11.31 -10.07
CA SER A 50 2.28 -12.10 -10.10
C SER A 50 2.87 -12.22 -8.70
N VAL A 51 3.40 -13.38 -8.37
CA VAL A 51 4.10 -13.66 -7.12
C VAL A 51 5.40 -14.38 -7.39
N LYS A 52 6.43 -14.03 -6.65
CA LYS A 52 7.69 -14.74 -6.58
C LYS A 52 8.05 -14.92 -5.11
N ASN A 53 8.22 -16.16 -4.70
CA ASN A 53 8.65 -16.52 -3.36
C ASN A 53 9.96 -17.28 -3.44
N HIS A 54 10.92 -16.87 -2.63
CA HIS A 54 12.18 -17.55 -2.43
C HIS A 54 12.31 -17.90 -0.95
N SER A 55 12.40 -19.17 -0.63
CA SER A 55 12.62 -19.66 0.72
C SER A 55 13.85 -20.54 0.81
N THR A 56 14.57 -20.43 1.94
CA THR A 56 15.73 -21.24 2.27
C THR A 56 15.51 -21.87 3.64
N GLU A 57 15.73 -23.17 3.74
CA GLU A 57 15.69 -23.92 5.01
C GLU A 57 16.96 -24.78 5.10
N GLY A 58 17.90 -24.39 5.97
CA GLY A 58 19.25 -24.94 5.97
C GLY A 58 19.95 -24.71 4.62
N ASP A 59 20.35 -25.80 3.95
CA ASP A 59 20.99 -25.77 2.63
C ASP A 59 19.99 -25.87 1.47
N ASP A 60 18.71 -26.14 1.75
CA ASP A 60 17.68 -26.29 0.74
C ASP A 60 17.13 -24.93 0.30
N GLN A 61 17.09 -24.72 -1.01
CA GLN A 61 16.49 -23.53 -1.61
C GLN A 61 15.26 -23.91 -2.42
N ASN A 62 14.18 -23.13 -2.26
CA ASN A 62 12.95 -23.31 -3.00
C ASN A 62 12.52 -21.97 -3.60
N VAL A 63 12.27 -21.97 -4.90
CA VAL A 63 11.75 -20.80 -5.63
C VAL A 63 10.41 -21.17 -6.23
N LYS A 64 9.38 -20.38 -5.90
CA LYS A 64 8.05 -20.52 -6.45
C LYS A 64 7.67 -19.22 -7.14
N GLU A 65 7.19 -19.34 -8.36
CA GLU A 65 6.70 -18.22 -9.14
C GLU A 65 5.27 -18.50 -9.59
N GLY A 66 4.43 -17.47 -9.57
CA GLY A 66 3.06 -17.59 -10.00
C GLY A 66 2.59 -16.34 -10.73
N HIS A 67 1.67 -16.55 -11.67
CA HIS A 67 0.98 -15.49 -12.37
C HIS A 67 -0.44 -15.92 -12.72
N ALA A 68 -1.37 -14.99 -12.63
CA ALA A 68 -2.76 -15.20 -12.95
C ALA A 68 -3.40 -13.92 -13.47
N GLN A 69 -4.44 -14.11 -14.28
CA GLN A 69 -5.31 -13.05 -14.74
C GLN A 69 -6.76 -13.46 -14.53
N PHE A 70 -7.56 -12.61 -13.92
CA PHE A 70 -8.96 -12.87 -13.62
C PHE A 70 -9.78 -11.59 -13.63
N ALA A 71 -11.07 -11.70 -13.88
CA ALA A 71 -11.98 -10.57 -13.84
C ALA A 71 -12.64 -10.44 -12.47
N VAL A 72 -12.87 -9.20 -12.06
CA VAL A 72 -13.64 -8.85 -10.85
C VAL A 72 -14.78 -7.92 -11.24
N GLU A 73 -15.95 -8.14 -10.66
CA GLU A 73 -17.12 -7.32 -10.86
C GLU A 73 -17.80 -7.07 -9.52
N GLN A 74 -18.07 -5.82 -9.22
CA GLN A 74 -18.87 -5.44 -8.06
C GLN A 74 -20.16 -4.78 -8.56
N ASN A 75 -21.29 -5.31 -8.15
CA ASN A 75 -22.61 -4.79 -8.46
C ASN A 75 -23.53 -4.91 -7.23
N LEU A 76 -24.83 -4.68 -7.39
CA LEU A 76 -25.82 -4.78 -6.30
C LEU A 76 -25.95 -6.19 -5.71
N ALA A 77 -25.58 -7.23 -6.46
CA ALA A 77 -25.58 -8.61 -5.99
C ALA A 77 -24.31 -8.97 -5.20
N GLY A 78 -23.29 -8.10 -5.19
CA GLY A 78 -22.05 -8.31 -4.45
C GLY A 78 -20.81 -8.36 -5.35
N LEU A 79 -19.72 -8.89 -4.79
CA LEU A 79 -18.45 -9.09 -5.49
C LEU A 79 -18.45 -10.46 -6.17
N HIS A 80 -18.16 -10.45 -7.47
CA HIS A 80 -17.98 -11.64 -8.30
C HIS A 80 -16.54 -11.68 -8.81
N ILE A 81 -15.88 -12.82 -8.63
CA ILE A 81 -14.55 -13.09 -9.19
C ILE A 81 -14.74 -14.15 -10.25
N ARG A 82 -14.32 -13.86 -11.47
CA ARG A 82 -14.46 -14.77 -12.63
C ARG A 82 -13.10 -15.22 -13.11
N TYR A 83 -12.88 -16.51 -13.09
CA TYR A 83 -11.70 -17.16 -13.63
C TYR A 83 -11.99 -17.62 -15.07
N SER A 84 -11.01 -17.41 -15.95
CA SER A 84 -11.16 -17.88 -17.34
C SER A 84 -11.09 -19.40 -17.39
N PRO A 85 -11.75 -20.05 -18.40
CA PRO A 85 -11.62 -21.50 -18.62
C PRO A 85 -10.16 -21.94 -18.82
N GLU A 86 -9.33 -21.07 -19.41
CA GLU A 86 -7.91 -21.31 -19.60
C GLU A 86 -7.15 -21.36 -18.26
N LEU A 87 -7.39 -20.39 -17.37
CA LEU A 87 -6.77 -20.39 -16.03
C LEU A 87 -7.15 -21.66 -15.25
N LEU A 88 -8.43 -22.03 -15.25
CA LEU A 88 -8.91 -23.24 -14.57
C LEU A 88 -8.28 -24.50 -15.18
N SER A 89 -8.21 -24.61 -16.52
CA SER A 89 -7.55 -25.73 -17.19
C SER A 89 -6.06 -25.82 -16.87
N ASN A 90 -5.38 -24.69 -16.71
CA ASN A 90 -3.97 -24.67 -16.31
C ASN A 90 -3.79 -25.19 -14.88
N ILE A 91 -4.64 -24.77 -13.95
CA ILE A 91 -4.63 -25.27 -12.56
C ILE A 91 -4.85 -26.79 -12.54
N ASP A 92 -5.82 -27.31 -13.29
CA ASP A 92 -6.08 -28.75 -13.37
C ASP A 92 -4.86 -29.51 -13.89
N LYS A 93 -4.21 -29.02 -14.95
CA LYS A 93 -2.99 -29.63 -15.50
C LYS A 93 -1.82 -29.59 -14.49
N GLU A 94 -1.65 -28.50 -13.76
CA GLU A 94 -0.64 -28.38 -12.72
C GLU A 94 -0.87 -29.40 -11.60
N ILE A 95 -2.11 -29.57 -11.14
CA ILE A 95 -2.48 -30.55 -10.13
C ILE A 95 -2.14 -31.99 -10.60
N GLU A 96 -2.50 -32.34 -11.83
CA GLU A 96 -2.20 -33.67 -12.38
C GLU A 96 -0.70 -33.89 -12.57
N THR A 97 0.02 -32.88 -13.05
CA THR A 97 1.49 -32.96 -13.21
C THR A 97 2.19 -33.15 -11.86
N LYS A 98 1.71 -32.45 -10.83
CA LYS A 98 2.28 -32.54 -9.48
C LYS A 98 2.09 -33.90 -8.82
N LYS A 99 1.01 -34.63 -9.15
CA LYS A 99 0.82 -36.02 -8.70
C LYS A 99 1.91 -36.96 -9.24
N GLN A 100 2.41 -36.69 -10.44
CA GLN A 100 3.46 -37.49 -11.10
C GLN A 100 4.87 -37.00 -10.75
N ASN A 101 5.03 -35.70 -10.59
CA ASN A 101 6.27 -35.03 -10.21
C ASN A 101 6.00 -33.99 -9.11
N PRO A 102 6.22 -34.33 -7.83
CA PRO A 102 5.99 -33.41 -6.70
C PRO A 102 6.75 -32.09 -6.77
N GLN A 103 7.84 -32.02 -7.55
CA GLN A 103 8.65 -30.81 -7.74
C GLN A 103 8.23 -29.99 -8.98
N ALA A 104 7.18 -30.40 -9.69
CA ALA A 104 6.72 -29.65 -10.84
C ALA A 104 6.25 -28.25 -10.46
N PRO A 105 6.59 -27.20 -11.25
CA PRO A 105 6.11 -25.85 -11.01
C PRO A 105 4.60 -25.77 -11.18
N THR A 106 3.94 -24.93 -10.35
CA THR A 106 2.51 -24.73 -10.35
C THR A 106 2.15 -23.25 -10.37
N PRO A 107 2.53 -22.49 -11.42
CA PRO A 107 2.45 -21.02 -11.42
C PRO A 107 1.02 -20.47 -11.30
N ALA A 108 0.03 -21.09 -11.92
CA ALA A 108 -1.36 -20.64 -11.80
C ALA A 108 -1.89 -20.91 -10.39
N THR A 109 -1.60 -22.08 -9.83
CA THR A 109 -1.98 -22.46 -8.46
C THR A 109 -1.31 -21.57 -7.42
N GLU A 110 -0.01 -21.29 -7.55
CA GLU A 110 0.74 -20.40 -6.61
C GLU A 110 0.15 -18.98 -6.63
N ALA A 111 -0.15 -18.43 -7.81
CA ALA A 111 -0.79 -17.11 -7.91
C ALA A 111 -2.16 -17.09 -7.26
N MET A 112 -3.01 -18.10 -7.54
CA MET A 112 -4.38 -18.15 -6.99
C MET A 112 -4.40 -18.38 -5.48
N ASN A 113 -3.48 -19.15 -4.93
CA ASN A 113 -3.33 -19.33 -3.48
C ASN A 113 -2.95 -18.01 -2.80
N ARG A 114 -2.10 -17.21 -3.44
CA ARG A 114 -1.64 -15.93 -2.90
C ARG A 114 -2.69 -14.82 -3.06
N PHE A 115 -3.39 -14.75 -4.20
CA PHE A 115 -4.46 -13.80 -4.45
C PHE A 115 -5.83 -14.36 -4.08
N ASN A 116 -5.99 -14.71 -2.81
CA ASN A 116 -7.28 -15.09 -2.25
C ASN A 116 -8.21 -13.86 -2.06
N TYR A 117 -9.43 -14.10 -1.59
CA TYR A 117 -10.42 -13.04 -1.36
C TYR A 117 -9.89 -11.86 -0.53
N SER A 118 -9.10 -12.12 0.50
CA SER A 118 -8.56 -11.05 1.37
C SER A 118 -7.65 -10.10 0.59
N GLU A 119 -6.73 -10.63 -0.21
CA GLU A 119 -5.80 -9.84 -1.03
C GLU A 119 -6.54 -9.08 -2.12
N ILE A 120 -7.52 -9.72 -2.76
CA ILE A 120 -8.36 -9.06 -3.76
C ILE A 120 -9.16 -7.92 -3.11
N SER A 121 -9.68 -8.12 -1.90
CA SER A 121 -10.43 -7.10 -1.17
C SER A 121 -9.60 -5.84 -0.91
N ILE A 122 -8.30 -5.97 -0.63
CA ILE A 122 -7.39 -4.83 -0.46
C ILE A 122 -7.28 -4.00 -1.75
N LEU A 123 -7.25 -4.65 -2.91
CA LEU A 123 -7.22 -3.95 -4.20
C LEU A 123 -8.52 -3.19 -4.46
N LEU A 124 -9.66 -3.74 -4.01
CA LEU A 124 -10.99 -3.23 -4.33
C LEU A 124 -11.55 -2.24 -3.31
N ASN A 125 -11.01 -2.21 -2.10
CA ASN A 125 -11.44 -1.30 -1.03
C ASN A 125 -10.25 -0.87 -0.14
N PRO A 126 -9.32 -0.06 -0.66
CA PRO A 126 -8.16 0.40 0.11
C PRO A 126 -8.50 1.42 1.20
N VAL A 127 -9.72 1.98 1.20
CA VAL A 127 -10.13 3.00 2.18
C VAL A 127 -9.96 2.50 3.60
N ARG A 128 -10.42 1.28 3.87
CA ARG A 128 -10.33 0.67 5.21
C ARG A 128 -8.88 0.50 5.67
N ASP A 129 -8.00 0.05 4.77
CA ASP A 129 -6.58 -0.14 5.09
C ASP A 129 -5.92 1.20 5.44
N ILE A 130 -6.19 2.24 4.62
CA ILE A 130 -5.65 3.59 4.86
C ILE A 130 -6.18 4.12 6.20
N GLU A 131 -7.47 3.96 6.51
CA GLU A 131 -8.05 4.39 7.78
C GLU A 131 -7.46 3.63 8.97
N ASP A 132 -7.23 2.31 8.83
CA ASP A 132 -6.61 1.48 9.86
C ASP A 132 -5.18 1.93 10.15
N ASP A 133 -4.41 2.24 9.12
CA ASP A 133 -3.07 2.80 9.24
C ASP A 133 -3.10 4.18 9.91
N LEU A 134 -3.99 5.08 9.48
CA LEU A 134 -4.11 6.42 10.02
C LEU A 134 -4.49 6.44 11.51
N ARG A 135 -5.24 5.45 12.00
CA ARG A 135 -5.56 5.33 13.44
C ARG A 135 -4.31 5.06 14.30
N LYS A 136 -3.32 4.41 13.74
CA LYS A 136 -2.07 4.03 14.42
C LYS A 136 -0.93 5.01 14.12
N ALA A 137 -1.03 5.76 13.03
CA ALA A 137 0.04 6.61 12.55
C ALA A 137 0.12 7.95 13.28
N GLN A 138 1.32 8.50 13.30
CA GLN A 138 1.61 9.86 13.74
C GLN A 138 2.16 10.63 12.54
N LEU A 139 1.62 11.81 12.26
CA LEU A 139 2.17 12.69 11.23
C LEU A 139 3.51 13.24 11.69
N VAL A 140 4.54 13.01 10.90
CA VAL A 140 5.91 13.48 11.16
C VAL A 140 6.20 14.76 10.38
N LYS A 141 5.77 14.80 9.11
CA LYS A 141 6.10 15.86 8.16
C LYS A 141 5.11 15.90 7.01
N GLU A 142 4.92 17.06 6.46
CA GLU A 142 4.19 17.29 5.21
C GLU A 142 5.08 18.06 4.23
N GLU A 143 4.95 17.77 2.94
CA GLU A 143 5.69 18.42 1.88
C GLU A 143 4.80 18.69 0.67
N SER A 144 4.90 19.88 0.09
CA SER A 144 4.37 20.16 -1.23
C SER A 144 5.31 19.56 -2.29
N VAL A 145 4.78 18.67 -3.11
CA VAL A 145 5.56 17.92 -4.11
C VAL A 145 4.86 17.91 -5.46
N SER A 146 5.52 17.35 -6.47
CA SER A 146 4.86 16.98 -7.74
C SER A 146 4.73 15.47 -7.80
N TYR A 147 3.53 14.96 -8.07
CA TYR A 147 3.28 13.55 -8.31
C TYR A 147 2.78 13.35 -9.75
N LYS A 148 3.54 12.59 -10.56
CA LYS A 148 3.26 12.38 -12.01
C LYS A 148 2.99 13.70 -12.77
N GLY A 149 3.75 14.77 -12.43
CA GLY A 149 3.67 16.08 -13.08
C GLY A 149 2.53 16.99 -12.59
N LYS A 150 1.78 16.60 -11.59
CA LYS A 150 0.70 17.40 -10.98
C LYS A 150 1.07 17.81 -9.55
N PRO A 151 0.59 18.98 -9.07
CA PRO A 151 0.74 19.37 -7.67
C PRO A 151 0.15 18.32 -6.75
N ALA A 152 0.86 18.01 -5.68
CA ALA A 152 0.43 17.07 -4.66
C ALA A 152 1.03 17.44 -3.30
N ARG A 153 0.48 16.88 -2.25
CA ARG A 153 1.03 16.95 -0.88
C ARG A 153 1.46 15.55 -0.48
N LEU A 154 2.63 15.44 0.12
CA LEU A 154 3.17 14.19 0.63
C LEU A 154 3.14 14.23 2.16
N LEU A 155 2.36 13.32 2.74
CA LEU A 155 2.33 13.10 4.17
C LEU A 155 3.33 12.01 4.54
N HIS A 156 4.25 12.33 5.43
CA HIS A 156 5.15 11.37 6.07
C HIS A 156 4.58 11.01 7.43
N LEU A 157 4.21 9.76 7.59
CA LEU A 157 3.65 9.24 8.82
C LEU A 157 4.52 8.10 9.37
N GLN A 158 4.37 7.81 10.64
CA GLN A 158 5.09 6.75 11.31
C GLN A 158 4.16 5.97 12.21
N ILE A 159 4.23 4.64 12.15
CA ILE A 159 3.50 3.74 13.04
C ILE A 159 4.52 3.09 13.99
N PRO A 160 4.65 3.58 15.22
CA PRO A 160 5.55 2.99 16.20
C PRO A 160 4.92 1.80 16.93
N LEU A 161 5.76 0.96 17.55
CA LEU A 161 5.34 -0.27 18.24
C LEU A 161 4.21 -0.05 19.26
N GLU A 162 4.25 1.03 20.01
CA GLU A 162 3.27 1.35 21.07
C GLU A 162 1.87 1.67 20.53
N LYS A 163 1.74 1.96 19.25
CA LYS A 163 0.45 2.21 18.58
C LYS A 163 -0.21 0.95 18.02
N LEU A 164 0.51 -0.15 17.99
CA LEU A 164 -0.06 -1.44 17.62
C LEU A 164 -0.97 -1.95 18.74
N SER A 165 -1.96 -2.76 18.39
CA SER A 165 -2.81 -3.45 19.34
C SER A 165 -2.00 -4.40 20.23
N GLU A 166 -2.55 -4.84 21.35
CA GLU A 166 -1.89 -5.77 22.24
C GLU A 166 -1.59 -7.11 21.54
N GLU A 167 -2.51 -7.58 20.71
CA GLU A 167 -2.34 -8.80 19.92
C GLU A 167 -1.21 -8.67 18.90
N GLU A 168 -1.15 -7.58 18.14
CA GLU A 168 -0.07 -7.30 17.18
C GLU A 168 1.29 -7.22 17.87
N ARG A 169 1.36 -6.68 19.10
CA ARG A 169 2.61 -6.51 19.85
C ARG A 169 3.10 -7.78 20.54
N LYS A 170 2.24 -8.76 20.75
CA LYS A 170 2.48 -9.91 21.66
C LYS A 170 3.85 -10.58 21.53
N ASN A 171 4.37 -10.68 20.33
CA ASN A 171 5.66 -11.32 20.03
C ASN A 171 6.73 -10.34 19.55
N LEU A 172 6.39 -9.06 19.39
CA LEU A 172 7.31 -8.04 18.87
C LEU A 172 8.14 -7.42 19.99
N LYS A 173 9.43 -7.22 19.71
CA LYS A 173 10.36 -6.45 20.55
C LYS A 173 10.71 -5.11 19.94
N LYS A 174 10.78 -5.08 18.60
CA LYS A 174 11.05 -3.88 17.82
C LYS A 174 10.10 -3.88 16.64
N TYR A 175 9.59 -2.71 16.32
CA TYR A 175 8.75 -2.47 15.15
C TYR A 175 8.82 -0.99 14.79
N ARG A 176 8.85 -0.73 13.50
CA ARG A 176 8.69 0.60 12.94
C ARG A 176 8.17 0.49 11.53
N THR A 177 7.19 1.28 11.20
CA THR A 177 6.73 1.49 9.84
C THR A 177 6.74 2.97 9.52
N ASP A 178 7.40 3.33 8.42
CA ASP A 178 7.35 4.65 7.81
C ASP A 178 6.32 4.57 6.66
N LEU A 179 5.27 5.38 6.74
CA LEU A 179 4.18 5.44 5.77
C LEU A 179 4.21 6.79 5.06
N GLN A 180 4.18 6.77 3.75
CA GLN A 180 4.10 7.92 2.87
C GLN A 180 2.77 7.88 2.12
N ILE A 181 2.02 8.98 2.11
CA ILE A 181 0.77 9.08 1.35
C ILE A 181 0.82 10.35 0.52
N TRP A 182 0.72 10.21 -0.80
CA TRP A 182 0.54 11.32 -1.72
C TRP A 182 -0.94 11.58 -1.90
N ILE A 183 -1.34 12.83 -1.67
CA ILE A 183 -2.72 13.29 -1.87
C ILE A 183 -2.74 14.45 -2.86
N ASP A 184 -3.85 14.58 -3.58
CA ASP A 184 -4.11 15.75 -4.41
C ASP A 184 -4.57 16.96 -3.56
N GLU A 185 -4.89 18.07 -4.22
CA GLU A 185 -5.37 19.30 -3.55
C GLU A 185 -6.67 19.08 -2.78
N SER A 186 -7.50 18.11 -3.17
CA SER A 186 -8.78 17.78 -2.52
C SER A 186 -8.63 16.79 -1.35
N GLY A 187 -7.41 16.30 -1.08
CA GLY A 187 -7.13 15.27 -0.09
C GLY A 187 -7.28 13.84 -0.60
N THR A 188 -7.61 13.64 -1.89
CA THR A 188 -7.78 12.30 -2.48
C THR A 188 -6.44 11.58 -2.57
N PRO A 189 -6.32 10.33 -2.08
CA PRO A 189 -5.10 9.55 -2.22
C PRO A 189 -4.73 9.28 -3.68
N LEU A 190 -3.48 9.54 -4.05
CA LEU A 190 -2.90 9.26 -5.35
C LEU A 190 -2.02 8.02 -5.31
N ALA A 191 -1.25 7.88 -4.23
CA ALA A 191 -0.35 6.75 -3.99
C ALA A 191 -0.04 6.62 -2.50
N SER A 192 0.46 5.46 -2.10
CA SER A 192 1.09 5.26 -0.79
C SER A 192 2.31 4.36 -0.91
N ARG A 193 3.24 4.52 0.03
CA ARG A 193 4.35 3.59 0.26
C ARG A 193 4.50 3.33 1.74
N SER A 194 4.59 2.08 2.12
CA SER A 194 4.75 1.63 3.50
C SER A 194 6.01 0.80 3.60
N ILE A 195 7.02 1.28 4.34
CA ILE A 195 8.28 0.57 4.58
C ILE A 195 8.35 0.22 6.05
N GLY A 196 8.41 -1.06 6.36
CA GLY A 196 8.42 -1.52 7.73
C GLY A 196 9.46 -2.59 8.00
N LYS A 197 9.84 -2.68 9.27
CA LYS A 197 10.68 -3.74 9.80
C LYS A 197 10.37 -4.00 11.26
N GLY A 198 10.59 -5.24 11.65
CA GLY A 198 10.40 -5.61 13.05
C GLY A 198 11.22 -6.84 13.42
N SER A 199 11.31 -7.07 14.71
CA SER A 199 11.90 -8.28 15.27
C SER A 199 11.20 -8.66 16.56
N GLY A 200 11.25 -9.94 16.87
CA GLY A 200 10.58 -10.45 18.06
C GLY A 200 11.03 -11.83 18.45
N ARG A 201 10.22 -12.47 19.28
CA ARG A 201 10.40 -13.88 19.67
C ARG A 201 9.06 -14.58 19.71
N PHE A 202 9.02 -15.73 19.07
CA PHE A 202 7.92 -16.66 19.21
C PHE A 202 8.24 -17.66 20.34
N ALA A 203 7.24 -18.01 21.17
CA ALA A 203 7.38 -18.92 22.31
C ALA A 203 8.60 -18.61 23.21
N LEU A 204 8.98 -17.31 23.34
CA LEU A 204 10.08 -16.77 24.16
C LEU A 204 11.51 -17.15 23.68
N VAL A 205 11.68 -18.14 22.82
CA VAL A 205 12.97 -18.73 22.46
C VAL A 205 13.34 -18.55 21.00
N ILE A 206 12.39 -18.59 20.07
CA ILE A 206 12.64 -18.50 18.63
C ILE A 206 12.64 -17.04 18.21
N GLY A 207 13.82 -16.50 17.90
CA GLY A 207 13.95 -15.16 17.34
C GLY A 207 13.46 -15.10 15.89
N PHE A 208 12.85 -13.99 15.50
CA PHE A 208 12.51 -13.69 14.11
C PHE A 208 12.76 -12.22 13.80
N GLU A 209 12.99 -11.96 12.53
CA GLU A 209 13.05 -10.61 11.96
C GLU A 209 12.20 -10.58 10.69
N PHE A 210 11.66 -9.42 10.35
CA PHE A 210 10.95 -9.20 9.11
C PHE A 210 11.12 -7.78 8.60
N HIS A 211 10.92 -7.62 7.31
CA HIS A 211 10.85 -6.32 6.64
C HIS A 211 9.84 -6.38 5.50
N PHE A 212 9.32 -5.22 5.12
CA PHE A 212 8.46 -5.08 3.95
C PHE A 212 8.59 -3.69 3.34
N ASP A 213 8.30 -3.61 2.05
CA ASP A 213 8.15 -2.38 1.28
C ASP A 213 6.96 -2.57 0.34
N VAL A 214 5.92 -1.79 0.54
CA VAL A 214 4.64 -1.91 -0.18
C VAL A 214 4.32 -0.57 -0.82
N GLU A 215 4.22 -0.54 -2.14
CA GLU A 215 3.79 0.62 -2.91
C GLU A 215 2.41 0.35 -3.53
N LYS A 216 1.52 1.33 -3.44
CA LYS A 216 0.20 1.31 -4.06
C LYS A 216 -0.02 2.60 -4.84
N THR A 217 -0.57 2.51 -6.05
CA THR A 217 -1.16 3.65 -6.73
C THR A 217 -2.66 3.51 -6.75
N TYR A 218 -3.37 4.62 -6.70
CA TYR A 218 -4.82 4.61 -6.59
C TYR A 218 -5.48 5.18 -7.83
N LEU A 219 -6.69 4.73 -8.11
CA LEU A 219 -7.61 5.31 -9.08
C LEU A 219 -9.00 5.48 -8.46
N THR A 220 -9.75 6.44 -8.96
CA THR A 220 -11.13 6.68 -8.54
C THR A 220 -12.10 6.29 -9.64
N GLN A 221 -13.19 5.59 -9.28
CA GLN A 221 -14.30 5.24 -10.16
C GLN A 221 -15.61 5.63 -9.46
N GLY A 222 -16.19 6.77 -9.85
CA GLY A 222 -17.32 7.35 -9.14
C GLY A 222 -16.96 7.66 -7.68
N ASN A 223 -17.70 7.08 -6.72
CA ASN A 223 -17.44 7.20 -5.29
C ASN A 223 -16.59 6.02 -4.74
N ARG A 224 -15.81 5.39 -5.59
CA ARG A 224 -14.95 4.24 -5.23
C ARG A 224 -13.49 4.59 -5.40
N LEU A 225 -12.69 4.23 -4.40
CA LEU A 225 -11.23 4.21 -4.47
C LEU A 225 -10.79 2.76 -4.72
N LEU A 226 -9.89 2.55 -5.67
CA LEU A 226 -9.34 1.26 -6.05
C LEU A 226 -7.81 1.34 -6.08
N VAL A 227 -7.12 0.24 -5.84
CA VAL A 227 -5.68 0.14 -6.11
C VAL A 227 -5.50 -0.18 -7.59
N ALA A 228 -4.89 0.73 -8.34
CA ALA A 228 -4.56 0.54 -9.74
C ALA A 228 -3.33 -0.37 -9.91
N GLU A 229 -2.32 -0.16 -9.08
CA GLU A 229 -1.08 -0.93 -9.07
C GLU A 229 -0.64 -1.20 -7.64
N LEU A 230 -0.20 -2.40 -7.37
CA LEU A 230 0.42 -2.86 -6.14
C LEU A 230 1.79 -3.44 -6.48
N SER A 231 2.81 -3.01 -5.75
CA SER A 231 4.12 -3.66 -5.69
C SER A 231 4.50 -3.88 -4.24
N SER A 232 4.82 -5.09 -3.87
CA SER A 232 5.20 -5.45 -2.51
C SER A 232 6.41 -6.35 -2.53
N THR A 233 7.39 -6.02 -1.68
CA THR A 233 8.48 -6.94 -1.33
C THR A 233 8.49 -7.13 0.17
N SER A 234 8.67 -8.35 0.61
CA SER A 234 8.78 -8.67 2.03
C SER A 234 9.79 -9.78 2.25
N GLY A 235 10.37 -9.78 3.43
CA GLY A 235 11.26 -10.85 3.85
C GLY A 235 11.13 -11.13 5.34
N SER A 236 11.37 -12.37 5.70
CA SER A 236 11.43 -12.79 7.10
C SER A 236 12.51 -13.83 7.31
N SER A 237 13.15 -13.80 8.47
CA SER A 237 14.15 -14.78 8.89
C SER A 237 13.87 -15.24 10.32
N GLY A 238 14.19 -16.49 10.60
CA GLY A 238 14.06 -17.08 11.93
C GLY A 238 14.00 -18.61 11.91
N ALA A 239 14.38 -19.25 13.00
CA ALA A 239 14.38 -20.70 13.15
C ALA A 239 15.16 -21.47 12.03
N GLY A 240 16.19 -20.84 11.43
CA GLY A 240 16.94 -21.45 10.32
C GLY A 240 16.25 -21.36 8.95
N MET A 241 15.17 -20.56 8.86
CA MET A 241 14.43 -20.29 7.62
C MET A 241 14.58 -18.84 7.23
N ASP A 242 14.80 -18.59 5.94
CA ASP A 242 14.71 -17.26 5.33
C ASP A 242 13.69 -17.29 4.20
N THR A 243 12.84 -16.28 4.15
CA THR A 243 11.81 -16.15 3.12
C THR A 243 11.85 -14.75 2.55
N ASN A 244 11.81 -14.65 1.22
CA ASN A 244 11.63 -13.39 0.50
C ASN A 244 10.49 -13.55 -0.49
N GLU A 245 9.55 -12.61 -0.49
CA GLU A 245 8.41 -12.60 -1.38
C GLU A 245 8.35 -11.27 -2.14
N ALA A 246 8.05 -11.34 -3.42
CA ALA A 246 7.72 -10.20 -4.26
C ALA A 246 6.35 -10.43 -4.90
N ILE A 247 5.48 -9.44 -4.81
CA ILE A 247 4.11 -9.47 -5.32
C ILE A 247 3.90 -8.23 -6.17
N THR A 248 3.30 -8.43 -7.34
CA THR A 248 2.75 -7.32 -8.13
C THR A 248 1.32 -7.62 -8.51
N ALA A 249 0.48 -6.59 -8.51
CA ALA A 249 -0.86 -6.66 -9.06
C ALA A 249 -1.20 -5.37 -9.79
N SER A 250 -1.94 -5.47 -10.87
CA SER A 250 -2.51 -4.33 -11.58
C SER A 250 -4.00 -4.55 -11.82
N LEU A 251 -4.78 -3.47 -11.71
CA LEU A 251 -6.21 -3.46 -11.94
C LEU A 251 -6.52 -2.51 -13.10
N THR A 252 -7.16 -3.01 -14.15
CA THR A 252 -7.59 -2.25 -15.31
C THR A 252 -9.11 -2.30 -15.39
N LEU A 253 -9.77 -1.14 -15.35
CA LEU A 253 -11.22 -1.06 -15.51
C LEU A 253 -11.64 -1.56 -16.89
N LEU A 254 -12.73 -2.33 -16.92
CA LEU A 254 -13.39 -2.76 -18.15
C LEU A 254 -14.54 -1.81 -18.43
N ASN A 255 -14.62 -1.36 -19.68
CA ASN A 255 -15.68 -0.47 -20.19
C ASN A 255 -16.99 -1.23 -20.43
#